data_f3ebca69f89dcb97eb9e9046d5094c8f
#
_entry.id   f3ebca69f89dcb97eb9e9046d5094c8f
#
_cell.length_a   1.000
_cell.length_b   1.000
_cell.length_c   1.000
_cell.angle_alpha   90.00
_cell.angle_beta   90.00
_cell.angle_gamma   90.00
#
_symmetry.space_group_name_H-M   'P 1'
#
loop_
_entity.id
_entity.type
_entity.pdbx_description
1 polymer ?
#
loop_
_entity_poly.entity_id
_entity_poly.type
_entity_poly.pdbx_seq_one_letter_code
_entity_poly.pdbx_strand_id
1 'polypeptide(L)'
;MKFKVEKLPVAESEISSLEQSQKDLLKIEYEKIEQQGIEFVKVKHLQKKIFEIKSNELRSLFKYKEGKIIVIGVIFVKKTQKTQKETIKLAEKRLKEV
;
A
#
# COMPACT_ATOMS: atom_id res chain seq x y z
N MET A 1 3.71 12.82 9.43
CA MET A 1 2.30 13.22 9.30
C MET A 1 1.40 11.99 9.31
N LYS A 2 0.33 12.05 10.07
CA LYS A 2 -0.61 10.94 10.21
C LYS A 2 -1.63 10.95 9.08
N PHE A 3 -1.91 9.77 8.55
CA PHE A 3 -2.91 9.59 7.50
C PHE A 3 -3.85 8.47 7.88
N LYS A 4 -5.13 8.62 7.50
CA LYS A 4 -6.06 7.50 7.58
C LYS A 4 -5.75 6.54 6.45
N VAL A 5 -5.71 5.24 6.75
CA VAL A 5 -5.44 4.21 5.74
C VAL A 5 -6.75 3.58 5.30
N GLU A 6 -7.07 3.74 4.02
CA GLU A 6 -8.22 3.09 3.41
C GLU A 6 -7.72 2.06 2.40
N LYS A 7 -8.49 1.02 2.19
CA LYS A 7 -8.13 -0.06 1.27
C LYS A 7 -9.30 -0.28 0.31
N LEU A 8 -8.99 -0.40 -0.98
CA LEU A 8 -10.00 -0.81 -1.95
C LEU A 8 -10.46 -2.23 -1.64
N PRO A 9 -11.71 -2.59 -1.94
CA PRO A 9 -12.20 -3.96 -1.69
C PRO A 9 -11.32 -5.04 -2.31
N VAL A 10 -10.79 -4.78 -3.51
CA VAL A 10 -9.90 -5.73 -4.18
C VAL A 10 -8.57 -5.88 -3.44
N ALA A 11 -8.06 -4.80 -2.83
CA ALA A 11 -6.85 -4.86 -2.02
C ALA A 11 -7.12 -5.63 -0.73
N GLU A 12 -8.28 -5.46 -0.12
CA GLU A 12 -8.66 -6.23 1.06
C GLU A 12 -8.74 -7.72 0.75
N SER A 13 -9.23 -8.08 -0.45
CA SER A 13 -9.26 -9.48 -0.89
C SER A 13 -7.84 -10.04 -1.01
N GLU A 14 -6.91 -9.23 -1.52
CA GLU A 14 -5.51 -9.63 -1.63
C GLU A 14 -4.89 -9.88 -0.25
N ILE A 15 -5.21 -9.01 0.72
CA ILE A 15 -4.76 -9.21 2.10
C ILE A 15 -5.32 -10.51 2.67
N SER A 16 -6.59 -10.80 2.39
CA SER A 16 -7.24 -12.02 2.90
C SER A 16 -6.53 -13.30 2.44
N SER A 17 -5.85 -13.25 1.30
CA SER A 17 -5.13 -14.39 0.74
C SER A 17 -3.73 -14.57 1.32
N LEU A 18 -3.27 -13.66 2.15
CA LEU A 18 -1.94 -13.73 2.75
C LEU A 18 -1.93 -14.67 3.95
N GLU A 19 -0.72 -15.06 4.35
CA GLU A 19 -0.54 -15.82 5.59
C GLU A 19 -0.82 -14.91 6.78
N GLN A 20 -1.15 -15.50 7.92
CA GLN A 20 -1.52 -14.73 9.10
C GLN A 20 -0.41 -13.79 9.55
N SER A 21 0.84 -14.26 9.52
CA SER A 21 1.98 -13.41 9.89
C SER A 21 2.11 -12.19 9.00
N GLN A 22 1.80 -12.34 7.72
CA GLN A 22 1.83 -11.23 6.76
C GLN A 22 0.70 -10.25 7.00
N LYS A 23 -0.49 -10.75 7.31
CA LYS A 23 -1.63 -9.89 7.67
C LYS A 23 -1.31 -9.08 8.91
N ASP A 24 -0.71 -9.72 9.92
CA ASP A 24 -0.34 -9.06 11.17
C ASP A 24 0.69 -7.96 10.92
N LEU A 25 1.66 -8.22 10.07
CA LEU A 25 2.66 -7.23 9.71
C LEU A 25 2.03 -6.00 9.06
N LEU A 26 1.14 -6.21 8.09
CA LEU A 26 0.46 -5.09 7.43
C LEU A 26 -0.39 -4.28 8.41
N LYS A 27 -1.06 -4.96 9.32
CA LYS A 27 -1.86 -4.28 10.34
C LYS A 27 -0.98 -3.36 11.17
N ILE A 28 0.17 -3.84 11.62
CA ILE A 28 1.12 -3.05 12.40
C ILE A 28 1.61 -1.85 11.58
N GLU A 29 1.96 -2.06 10.32
CA GLU A 29 2.48 -1.00 9.45
C GLU A 29 1.43 0.09 9.22
N TYR A 30 0.20 -0.31 8.94
CA TYR A 30 -0.88 0.67 8.71
C TYR A 30 -1.25 1.41 9.99
N GLU A 31 -1.20 0.73 11.13
CA GLU A 31 -1.44 1.39 12.42
C GLU A 31 -0.35 2.43 12.73
N LYS A 32 0.90 2.15 12.37
CA LYS A 32 1.98 3.13 12.51
C LYS A 32 1.66 4.41 11.74
N ILE A 33 1.18 4.26 10.51
CA ILE A 33 0.84 5.41 9.68
C ILE A 33 -0.26 6.24 10.35
N GLU A 34 -1.27 5.58 10.88
CA GLU A 34 -2.41 6.26 11.48
C GLU A 34 -2.09 6.88 12.84
N GLN A 35 -1.26 6.23 13.64
CA GLN A 35 -1.00 6.66 14.99
C GLN A 35 0.26 7.50 15.14
N GLN A 36 1.27 7.25 14.32
CA GLN A 36 2.56 7.91 14.44
C GLN A 36 2.91 8.78 13.23
N GLY A 37 2.60 8.32 12.02
CA GLY A 37 2.87 9.06 10.80
C GLY A 37 3.45 8.19 9.69
N ILE A 38 3.32 8.67 8.44
CA ILE A 38 3.80 7.96 7.25
C ILE A 38 5.34 7.86 7.25
N GLU A 39 6.02 8.78 7.94
CA GLU A 39 7.47 8.78 8.00
C GLU A 39 8.04 7.61 8.81
N PHE A 40 7.20 6.88 9.52
CA PHE A 40 7.63 5.72 10.32
C PHE A 40 7.58 4.41 9.54
N VAL A 41 7.17 4.43 8.28
CA VAL A 41 7.23 3.28 7.39
C VAL A 41 8.06 3.63 6.17
N LYS A 42 8.53 2.60 5.45
CA LYS A 42 9.36 2.82 4.26
C LYS A 42 8.47 3.09 3.06
N VAL A 43 8.60 4.26 2.47
CA VAL A 43 7.80 4.69 1.32
C VAL A 43 8.71 5.04 0.15
N LYS A 44 8.31 4.66 -1.04
CA LYS A 44 9.01 4.99 -2.28
C LYS A 44 7.99 5.50 -3.29
N HIS A 45 8.34 6.58 -3.99
CA HIS A 45 7.55 7.05 -5.12
C HIS A 45 7.91 6.21 -6.34
N LEU A 46 6.91 5.64 -7.00
CA LEU A 46 7.13 4.80 -8.18
C LEU A 46 6.99 5.60 -9.47
N GLN A 47 5.78 6.08 -9.76
CA GLN A 47 5.55 6.97 -10.90
C GLN A 47 4.21 7.68 -10.73
N LYS A 48 4.08 8.85 -11.33
CA LYS A 48 2.86 9.68 -11.25
C LYS A 48 2.42 9.81 -9.79
N LYS A 49 1.20 9.39 -9.48
CA LYS A 49 0.65 9.49 -8.13
C LYS A 49 0.73 8.19 -7.33
N ILE A 50 1.46 7.20 -7.83
CA ILE A 50 1.57 5.89 -7.20
C ILE A 50 2.82 5.81 -6.34
N PHE A 51 2.61 5.44 -5.08
CA PHE A 51 3.66 5.24 -4.08
C PHE A 51 3.60 3.81 -3.56
N GLU A 52 4.68 3.37 -2.94
CA GLU A 52 4.82 2.01 -2.46
C GLU A 52 5.23 2.03 -0.99
N ILE A 53 4.55 1.24 -0.16
CA ILE A 53 4.98 0.96 1.21
C ILE A 53 5.69 -0.39 1.16
N LYS A 54 6.93 -0.41 1.68
CA LYS A 54 7.72 -1.62 1.77
C LYS A 54 7.63 -2.19 3.18
N SER A 55 7.11 -3.41 3.31
CA SER A 55 6.92 -4.11 4.58
C SER A 55 7.50 -5.52 4.45
N ASN A 56 8.81 -5.66 4.68
CA ASN A 56 9.56 -6.89 4.44
C ASN A 56 9.36 -7.33 2.97
N GLU A 57 8.86 -8.55 2.73
CA GLU A 57 8.59 -9.03 1.38
C GLU A 57 7.30 -8.45 0.79
N LEU A 58 6.49 -7.77 1.58
CA LEU A 58 5.21 -7.26 1.13
C LEU A 58 5.33 -5.85 0.56
N ARG A 59 4.49 -5.56 -0.42
CA ARG A 59 4.40 -4.22 -1.02
C ARG A 59 2.95 -3.80 -1.08
N SER A 60 2.69 -2.54 -0.68
CA SER A 60 1.37 -1.92 -0.75
C SER A 60 1.48 -0.72 -1.67
N LEU A 61 0.80 -0.75 -2.80
CA LEU A 61 0.78 0.39 -3.71
C LEU A 61 -0.40 1.27 -3.38
N PHE A 62 -0.16 2.57 -3.23
CA PHE A 62 -1.18 3.48 -2.74
C PHE A 62 -1.08 4.84 -3.40
N LYS A 63 -2.10 5.65 -3.15
CA LYS A 63 -2.21 7.02 -3.63
C LYS A 63 -2.64 7.90 -2.45
N TYR A 64 -2.10 9.11 -2.39
CA TYR A 64 -2.57 10.11 -1.43
C TYR A 64 -3.89 10.69 -1.90
N LYS A 65 -4.77 10.97 -0.97
CA LYS A 65 -6.07 11.57 -1.22
C LYS A 65 -6.26 12.74 -0.26
N GLU A 66 -7.05 13.72 -0.65
CA GLU A 66 -7.35 14.87 0.20
C GLU A 66 -7.92 14.43 1.54
N GLY A 67 -7.66 15.22 2.59
CA GLY A 67 -8.13 14.90 3.94
C GLY A 67 -7.18 14.00 4.71
N LYS A 68 -5.90 13.98 4.32
CA LYS A 68 -4.88 13.15 4.98
C LYS A 68 -5.26 11.68 4.96
N ILE A 69 -5.58 11.20 3.77
CA ILE A 69 -5.97 9.81 3.53
C ILE A 69 -5.00 9.19 2.53
N ILE A 70 -4.64 7.94 2.74
CA ILE A 70 -4.00 7.13 1.70
C ILE A 70 -4.93 5.99 1.35
N VAL A 71 -4.98 5.62 0.08
CA VAL A 71 -5.83 4.54 -0.40
C VAL A 71 -4.95 3.45 -0.99
N ILE A 72 -5.00 2.27 -0.39
CA ILE A 72 -4.23 1.12 -0.85
C ILE A 72 -4.99 0.45 -1.99
N GLY A 73 -4.33 0.29 -3.13
CA GLY A 73 -4.96 -0.29 -4.32
C GLY A 73 -4.49 -1.68 -4.68
N VAL A 74 -3.25 -2.03 -4.34
CA VAL A 74 -2.67 -3.34 -4.67
C VAL A 74 -1.77 -3.79 -3.53
N ILE A 75 -1.88 -5.06 -3.15
CA ILE A 75 -1.01 -5.70 -2.17
C ILE A 75 -0.41 -6.93 -2.83
N PHE A 76 0.90 -7.11 -2.74
CA PHE A 76 1.55 -8.28 -3.31
C PHE A 76 2.86 -8.62 -2.59
N VAL A 77 3.32 -9.85 -2.80
CA VAL A 77 4.62 -10.30 -2.32
C VAL A 77 5.65 -10.01 -3.42
N LYS A 78 6.65 -9.23 -3.09
CA LYS A 78 7.67 -8.85 -4.08
C LYS A 78 8.72 -9.95 -4.19
N LYS A 79 8.90 -10.47 -5.40
CA LYS A 79 9.86 -11.54 -5.69
C LYS A 79 11.01 -11.07 -6.57
N THR A 80 10.97 -9.83 -7.05
CA THR A 80 12.00 -9.25 -7.91
C THR A 80 12.53 -7.97 -7.29
N GLN A 81 13.63 -7.44 -7.80
CA GLN A 81 14.23 -6.22 -7.25
C GLN A 81 13.42 -4.97 -7.53
N LYS A 82 12.68 -4.95 -8.62
CA LYS A 82 11.85 -3.80 -9.01
C LYS A 82 10.38 -4.20 -9.04
N THR A 83 9.51 -3.27 -8.68
CA THR A 83 8.08 -3.44 -8.88
C THR A 83 7.81 -3.41 -10.37
N GLN A 84 7.14 -4.42 -10.90
CA GLN A 84 6.90 -4.56 -12.33
C GLN A 84 5.93 -3.50 -12.83
N LYS A 85 6.15 -3.09 -14.09
CA LYS A 85 5.31 -2.05 -14.72
C LYS A 85 3.84 -2.44 -14.76
N GLU A 86 3.56 -3.72 -14.99
CA GLU A 86 2.18 -4.22 -15.02
C GLU A 86 1.48 -4.03 -13.69
N THR A 87 2.21 -4.23 -12.59
CA THR A 87 1.65 -4.05 -11.26
C THR A 87 1.37 -2.57 -10.97
N ILE A 88 2.27 -1.70 -11.42
CA ILE A 88 2.08 -0.25 -11.26
C ILE A 88 0.87 0.20 -12.09
N LYS A 89 0.73 -0.30 -13.32
CA LYS A 89 -0.42 0.01 -14.17
C LYS A 89 -1.73 -0.47 -13.55
N LEU A 90 -1.69 -1.63 -12.92
CA LEU A 90 -2.87 -2.17 -12.22
C LEU A 90 -3.27 -1.23 -11.08
N ALA A 91 -2.29 -0.75 -10.31
CA ALA A 91 -2.54 0.20 -9.24
C ALA A 91 -3.14 1.50 -9.79
N GLU A 92 -2.58 2.02 -10.88
CA GLU A 92 -3.09 3.23 -11.51
C GLU A 92 -4.54 3.05 -11.94
N LYS A 93 -4.86 1.91 -12.56
CA LYS A 93 -6.21 1.62 -13.02
C LYS A 93 -7.18 1.53 -11.86
N ARG A 94 -6.80 0.81 -10.80
CA ARG A 94 -7.66 0.63 -9.63
C ARG A 94 -7.90 1.92 -8.87
N LEU A 95 -6.89 2.79 -8.82
CA LEU A 95 -6.94 4.03 -8.03
C LEU A 95 -7.35 5.26 -8.85
N LYS A 96 -7.62 5.08 -10.13
CA LYS A 96 -7.88 6.20 -11.05
C LYS A 96 -9.04 7.08 -10.60
N GLU A 97 -10.07 6.49 -10.04
CA GLU A 97 -11.30 7.21 -9.68
C GLU A 97 -11.42 7.53 -8.20
N VAL A 98 -10.34 7.35 -7.48
CA VAL A 98 -10.30 7.61 -6.04
C VAL A 98 -9.90 9.05 -5.75
#